data_dea505802cef72fea331fb38deb45b7d
#
_entry.id   dea505802cef72fea331fb38deb45b7d
#
_cell.length_a   1.000
_cell.length_b   1.000
_cell.length_c   1.000
_cell.angle_alpha   90.00
_cell.angle_beta   90.00
_cell.angle_gamma   90.00
#
_symmetry.space_group_name_H-M   'P 1'
#
loop_
_entity.id
_entity.type
_entity.pdbx_description
1 polymer ?
#
loop_
_entity_poly.entity_id
_entity_poly.type
_entity_poly.pdbx_seq_one_letter_code
_entity_poly.pdbx_strand_id
1 'polypeptide(L)'
;MSSRTKSVLKRQRQQAKNYDRNLHYKSKMKSVVKKVMSSKDKNEAETLYREAVSIIDNLTSKKILKRNTAARRKSSLTKHVNSLS
;
A
#
# COMPACT_ATOMS: atom_id res chain seq x y z
N MET A 1 11.50 -18.12 -34.01
CA MET A 1 10.32 -18.61 -33.26
C MET A 1 10.65 -18.94 -31.83
N SER A 2 11.66 -19.75 -31.54
CA SER A 2 12.02 -20.17 -30.18
C SER A 2 12.44 -19.01 -29.29
N SER A 3 13.16 -18.01 -29.79
CA SER A 3 13.58 -16.86 -29.03
C SER A 3 12.41 -15.99 -28.56
N ARG A 4 11.39 -15.85 -29.40
CA ARG A 4 10.16 -15.13 -29.09
C ARG A 4 9.40 -15.80 -27.94
N THR A 5 9.26 -17.12 -28.01
CA THR A 5 8.56 -17.90 -26.99
C THR A 5 9.27 -17.79 -25.63
N LYS A 6 10.60 -17.87 -25.61
CA LYS A 6 11.38 -17.72 -24.40
C LYS A 6 11.21 -16.34 -23.75
N SER A 7 11.20 -15.28 -24.58
CA SER A 7 11.00 -13.91 -24.09
C SER A 7 9.61 -13.74 -23.46
N VAL A 8 8.59 -14.29 -24.08
CA VAL A 8 7.21 -14.22 -23.57
C VAL A 8 7.10 -14.94 -22.24
N LEU A 9 7.66 -16.14 -22.12
CA LEU A 9 7.66 -16.92 -20.88
C LEU A 9 8.38 -16.17 -19.76
N LYS A 10 9.52 -15.56 -20.05
CA LYS A 10 10.26 -14.76 -19.06
C LYS A 10 9.44 -13.58 -18.56
N ARG A 11 8.74 -12.87 -19.45
CA ARG A 11 7.87 -11.75 -19.07
C ARG A 11 6.73 -12.22 -18.18
N GLN A 12 6.10 -13.32 -18.50
CA GLN A 12 5.00 -13.87 -17.72
C GLN A 12 5.45 -14.21 -16.30
N ARG A 13 6.62 -14.82 -16.14
CA ARG A 13 7.19 -15.13 -14.82
C ARG A 13 7.45 -13.86 -14.01
N GLN A 14 8.01 -12.83 -14.63
CA GLN A 14 8.28 -11.55 -13.95
C GLN A 14 6.99 -10.85 -13.55
N GLN A 15 5.98 -10.87 -14.41
CA GLN A 15 4.68 -10.29 -14.10
C GLN A 15 4.00 -11.00 -12.94
N ALA A 16 4.07 -12.32 -12.89
CA ALA A 16 3.51 -13.10 -11.79
C ALA A 16 4.18 -12.76 -10.47
N LYS A 17 5.52 -12.69 -10.44
CA LYS A 17 6.27 -12.30 -9.24
C LYS A 17 5.92 -10.89 -8.79
N ASN A 18 5.83 -9.94 -9.73
CA ASN A 18 5.47 -8.56 -9.42
C ASN A 18 4.04 -8.47 -8.90
N TYR A 19 3.13 -9.22 -9.47
CA TYR A 19 1.75 -9.27 -9.02
C TYR A 19 1.64 -9.75 -7.58
N ASP A 20 2.30 -10.85 -7.24
CA ASP A 20 2.31 -11.41 -5.88
C ASP A 20 2.91 -10.43 -4.89
N ARG A 21 4.03 -9.80 -5.26
CA ARG A 21 4.69 -8.79 -4.42
C ARG A 21 3.78 -7.58 -4.20
N ASN A 22 3.14 -7.09 -5.27
CA ASN A 22 2.24 -5.94 -5.19
C ASN A 22 1.03 -6.25 -4.32
N LEU A 23 0.49 -7.46 -4.44
CA LEU A 23 -0.64 -7.91 -3.64
C LEU A 23 -0.27 -7.96 -2.16
N HIS A 24 0.93 -8.46 -1.84
CA HIS A 24 1.45 -8.50 -0.47
C HIS A 24 1.55 -7.09 0.13
N TYR A 25 2.12 -6.14 -0.62
CA TYR A 25 2.25 -4.76 -0.17
C TYR A 25 0.89 -4.09 0.02
N LYS A 26 -0.04 -4.31 -0.91
CA LYS A 26 -1.40 -3.78 -0.79
C LYS A 26 -2.13 -4.37 0.42
N SER A 27 -1.97 -5.65 0.68
CA SER A 27 -2.56 -6.31 1.86
C SER A 27 -2.00 -5.73 3.14
N LYS A 28 -0.69 -5.49 3.21
CA LYS A 28 -0.03 -4.87 4.36
C LYS A 28 -0.58 -3.47 4.59
N MET A 29 -0.73 -2.67 3.53
CA MET A 29 -1.30 -1.33 3.61
C MET A 29 -2.72 -1.37 4.17
N LYS A 30 -3.57 -2.23 3.62
CA LYS A 30 -4.96 -2.38 4.08
C LYS A 30 -5.03 -2.77 5.55
N SER A 31 -4.15 -3.68 5.98
CA SER A 31 -4.08 -4.14 7.37
C SER A 31 -3.75 -2.98 8.31
N VAL A 32 -2.73 -2.19 7.98
CA VAL A 32 -2.32 -1.04 8.81
C VAL A 32 -3.39 0.05 8.82
N VAL A 33 -3.98 0.35 7.66
CA VAL A 33 -5.08 1.31 7.56
C VAL A 33 -6.24 0.88 8.44
N LYS A 34 -6.60 -0.39 8.41
CA LYS A 34 -7.66 -0.94 9.24
C LYS A 34 -7.34 -0.76 10.74
N LYS A 35 -6.10 -1.00 11.14
CA LYS A 35 -5.66 -0.80 12.53
C LYS A 35 -5.81 0.65 12.96
N VAL A 36 -5.41 1.60 12.11
CA VAL A 36 -5.57 3.03 12.39
C VAL A 36 -7.06 3.38 12.56
N MET A 37 -7.89 2.93 11.63
CA MET A 37 -9.34 3.23 11.65
C MET A 37 -10.04 2.57 12.84
N SER A 38 -9.52 1.46 13.35
CA SER A 38 -10.07 0.76 14.53
C SER A 38 -9.56 1.33 15.84
N SER A 39 -8.50 2.10 15.83
CA SER A 39 -7.90 2.65 17.03
C SER A 39 -8.77 3.75 17.63
N LYS A 40 -8.98 3.70 18.93
CA LYS A 40 -9.75 4.69 19.67
C LYS A 40 -8.85 5.64 20.47
N ASP A 41 -7.61 5.24 20.70
CA ASP A 41 -6.63 6.05 21.43
C ASP A 41 -5.84 6.89 20.42
N LYS A 42 -5.80 8.20 20.65
CA LYS A 42 -5.11 9.14 19.76
C LYS A 42 -3.61 8.83 19.63
N ASN A 43 -2.95 8.54 20.75
CA ASN A 43 -1.50 8.26 20.74
C ASN A 43 -1.19 7.00 19.91
N GLU A 44 -1.98 5.95 20.12
CA GLU A 44 -1.84 4.72 19.34
C GLU A 44 -2.15 4.96 17.87
N ALA A 45 -3.22 5.70 17.60
CA ALA A 45 -3.63 6.03 16.23
C ALA A 45 -2.55 6.85 15.52
N GLU A 46 -1.91 7.79 16.19
CA GLU A 46 -0.82 8.57 15.61
C GLU A 46 0.38 7.70 15.23
N THR A 47 0.74 6.76 16.08
CA THR A 47 1.84 5.82 15.82
C THR A 47 1.52 4.96 14.61
N LEU A 48 0.32 4.39 14.59
CA LEU A 48 -0.14 3.56 13.46
C LEU A 48 -0.29 4.39 12.18
N TYR A 49 -0.71 5.65 12.32
CA TYR A 49 -0.83 6.58 11.20
C TYR A 49 0.52 6.83 10.53
N ARG A 50 1.56 7.06 11.32
CA ARG A 50 2.92 7.26 10.78
C ARG A 50 3.39 6.03 10.00
N GLU A 51 3.13 4.85 10.55
CA GLU A 51 3.46 3.60 9.87
C GLU A 51 2.68 3.46 8.57
N ALA A 52 1.38 3.75 8.59
CA ALA A 52 0.53 3.68 7.42
C ALA A 52 0.98 4.65 6.32
N VAL A 53 1.30 5.89 6.68
CA VAL A 53 1.79 6.90 5.74
C VAL A 53 3.11 6.45 5.11
N SER A 54 4.01 5.88 5.89
CA SER A 54 5.29 5.36 5.39
C SER A 54 5.06 4.27 4.35
N ILE A 55 4.16 3.33 4.62
CA ILE A 55 3.81 2.25 3.70
C ILE A 55 3.18 2.82 2.42
N ILE A 56 2.23 3.75 2.55
CA ILE A 56 1.56 4.39 1.41
C ILE A 56 2.58 5.12 0.54
N ASP A 57 3.50 5.86 1.13
CA ASP A 57 4.54 6.58 0.40
C ASP A 57 5.48 5.62 -0.34
N ASN A 58 5.85 4.51 0.29
CA ASN A 58 6.68 3.49 -0.34
C ASN A 58 5.98 2.87 -1.55
N LEU A 59 4.69 2.56 -1.42
CA LEU A 59 3.90 2.00 -2.52
C LEU A 59 3.76 3.00 -3.67
N THR A 60 3.60 4.27 -3.36
CA THR A 60 3.51 5.34 -4.36
C THR A 60 4.85 5.49 -5.09
N SER A 61 5.95 5.47 -4.35
CA SER A 61 7.31 5.55 -4.90
C SER A 61 7.60 4.38 -5.84
N LYS A 62 7.11 3.18 -5.51
CA LYS A 62 7.28 1.98 -6.34
C LYS A 62 6.25 1.89 -7.48
N LYS A 63 5.39 2.89 -7.61
CA LYS A 63 4.31 2.94 -8.62
C LYS A 63 3.28 1.81 -8.49
N ILE A 64 3.20 1.19 -7.33
CA ILE A 64 2.19 0.17 -7.02
C ILE A 64 0.85 0.85 -6.74
N LEU A 65 0.89 2.02 -6.11
CA LEU A 65 -0.27 2.80 -5.74
C LEU A 65 -0.27 4.14 -6.49
N LYS A 66 -1.40 4.53 -7.05
CA LYS A 66 -1.54 5.80 -7.76
C LYS A 66 -1.51 6.96 -6.76
N ARG A 67 -0.95 8.09 -7.19
CA ARG A 67 -0.82 9.30 -6.38
C ARG A 67 -2.17 9.76 -5.79
N ASN A 68 -3.22 9.75 -6.61
CA ASN A 68 -4.56 10.18 -6.17
C ASN A 68 -5.12 9.23 -5.11
N THR A 69 -4.94 7.92 -5.28
CA THR A 69 -5.37 6.92 -4.31
C THR A 69 -4.61 7.09 -3.00
N ALA A 70 -3.29 7.31 -3.08
CA ALA A 70 -2.45 7.57 -1.91
C ALA A 70 -2.94 8.80 -1.14
N ALA A 71 -3.22 9.90 -1.86
CA ALA A 71 -3.72 11.14 -1.25
C ALA A 71 -5.05 10.93 -0.53
N ARG A 72 -5.97 10.18 -1.13
CA ARG A 72 -7.26 9.85 -0.52
C ARG A 72 -7.09 9.04 0.76
N ARG A 73 -6.22 8.03 0.74
CA ARG A 73 -5.95 7.19 1.91
C ARG A 73 -5.36 8.02 3.05
N LYS A 74 -4.35 8.84 2.75
CA LYS A 74 -3.73 9.71 3.75
C LYS A 74 -4.74 10.70 4.34
N SER A 75 -5.58 11.30 3.49
CA SER A 75 -6.60 12.25 3.92
C SER A 75 -7.61 11.59 4.87
N SER A 76 -8.10 10.40 4.54
CA SER A 76 -9.02 9.64 5.38
C SER A 76 -8.40 9.32 6.75
N LEU A 77 -7.14 8.88 6.75
CA LEU A 77 -6.41 8.56 7.98
C LEU A 77 -6.19 9.80 8.84
N THR A 78 -5.82 10.91 8.22
CA THR A 78 -5.63 12.20 8.92
C THR A 78 -6.93 12.64 9.59
N LYS A 79 -8.03 12.56 8.89
CA LYS A 79 -9.34 12.93 9.44
C LYS A 79 -9.71 12.06 10.63
N HIS A 80 -9.48 10.76 10.54
CA HIS A 80 -9.76 9.84 11.62
C HIS A 80 -8.94 10.16 12.86
N VAL A 81 -7.62 10.33 12.70
CA VAL A 81 -6.71 10.65 13.81
C VAL A 81 -7.08 11.97 14.45
N ASN A 82 -7.39 12.99 13.64
CA ASN A 82 -7.79 14.31 14.14
C ASN A 82 -9.13 14.28 14.88
N SER A 83 -10.00 13.34 14.56
CA SER A 83 -11.29 13.16 15.23
C SER A 83 -11.15 12.53 16.62
N LEU A 84 -10.01 11.89 16.89
CA LEU A 84 -9.71 11.32 18.19
C LEU A 84 -9.11 12.41 19.08
N SER A 85 -9.72 12.66 20.19
CA SER A 85 -9.25 13.72 21.10
C SER A 85 -8.92 13.20 22.48
#